data_a8e7a5c0f960bba855a194ab296dc3f5
#
_entry.id   a8e7a5c0f960bba855a194ab296dc3f5
#
_cell.length_a   1.000
_cell.length_b   1.000
_cell.length_c   1.000
_cell.angle_alpha   90.00
_cell.angle_beta   90.00
_cell.angle_gamma   90.00
#
_symmetry.space_group_name_H-M   'P 1'
#
loop_
_entity.id
_entity.type
_entity.pdbx_description
1 polymer ?
#
loop_
_entity_poly.entity_id
_entity_poly.type
_entity_poly.pdbx_seq_one_letter_code
_entity_poly.pdbx_strand_id
1 'polypeptide(L)'
;MAINFNKKKSVSSRPSSNLQKKLNLNYVKWTNKTYTIGNRDMLRVISPSNIDIDYLALYSKPCEYHKTENTAVCFYEFDDKFDGKNGLWNAIYYGDERLLNEYKKRFNGVKYFIAPDYSLCGDGLDTTNAYNINRARIVSIWLTIECNALVIPNITYADEKSFEYNLDGLEDCEIVAFSVKGSMNDYQQLTLLKKTLYMVLKRLAKLHTIVVYSVSIDNGKVLDIFQFAIAKGITILIPDNLLKIRNIALGGNKNGKI
;
A
#
# COMPACT_ATOMS: atom_id res chain seq x y z
N MET A 1 11.73 -3.86 -25.97
CA MET A 1 10.68 -4.76 -26.46
C MET A 1 9.33 -4.18 -26.08
N ALA A 2 8.53 -3.72 -27.03
CA ALA A 2 7.18 -3.26 -26.75
C ALA A 2 6.32 -4.48 -26.36
N ILE A 3 5.91 -4.54 -25.10
CA ILE A 3 5.01 -5.60 -24.63
C ILE A 3 3.65 -5.33 -25.27
N ASN A 4 3.26 -6.23 -26.15
CA ASN A 4 1.98 -6.17 -26.83
C ASN A 4 0.89 -6.49 -25.81
N PHE A 5 0.29 -5.44 -25.23
CA PHE A 5 -0.83 -5.59 -24.30
C PHE A 5 -1.99 -6.21 -25.07
N ASN A 6 -2.36 -7.41 -24.73
CA ASN A 6 -3.55 -8.06 -25.26
C ASN A 6 -4.75 -7.17 -24.98
N LYS A 7 -5.21 -6.43 -25.98
CA LYS A 7 -6.42 -5.61 -25.90
C LYS A 7 -7.60 -6.54 -25.77
N LYS A 8 -7.98 -6.90 -24.57
CA LYS A 8 -9.19 -7.70 -24.31
C LYS A 8 -10.49 -7.02 -24.75
N LYS A 9 -10.44 -5.74 -25.15
CA LYS A 9 -11.62 -4.98 -25.63
C LYS A 9 -11.26 -4.16 -26.85
N SER A 10 -12.09 -4.20 -27.88
CA SER A 10 -11.95 -3.33 -29.04
C SER A 10 -12.03 -1.86 -28.63
N VAL A 11 -11.30 -0.98 -29.32
CA VAL A 11 -11.31 0.47 -29.07
C VAL A 11 -12.74 1.03 -29.20
N SER A 12 -13.58 0.44 -30.06
CA SER A 12 -14.97 0.84 -30.28
C SER A 12 -15.90 0.63 -29.09
N SER A 13 -15.53 -0.21 -28.12
CA SER A 13 -16.33 -0.46 -26.92
C SER A 13 -15.98 0.47 -25.72
N ARG A 14 -14.99 1.35 -25.86
CA ARG A 14 -14.62 2.29 -24.81
C ARG A 14 -15.52 3.52 -24.83
N PRO A 15 -16.16 3.87 -23.69
CA PRO A 15 -16.94 5.08 -23.59
C PRO A 15 -16.08 6.32 -23.94
N SER A 16 -16.67 7.32 -24.59
CA SER A 16 -16.03 8.65 -24.74
C SER A 16 -15.74 9.26 -23.36
N SER A 17 -14.82 10.22 -23.29
CA SER A 17 -14.48 10.90 -22.03
C SER A 17 -15.71 11.53 -21.36
N ASN A 18 -16.62 12.12 -22.12
CA ASN A 18 -17.87 12.66 -21.59
C ASN A 18 -18.80 11.55 -21.03
N LEU A 19 -18.89 10.41 -21.70
CA LEU A 19 -19.68 9.29 -21.24
C LEU A 19 -19.05 8.64 -19.99
N GLN A 20 -17.73 8.50 -19.95
CA GLN A 20 -17.02 8.02 -18.76
C GLN A 20 -17.34 8.88 -17.53
N LYS A 21 -17.32 10.22 -17.71
CA LYS A 21 -17.69 11.15 -16.63
C LYS A 21 -19.14 10.97 -16.17
N LYS A 22 -20.08 10.85 -17.11
CA LYS A 22 -21.51 10.63 -16.79
C LYS A 22 -21.79 9.30 -16.10
N LEU A 23 -20.98 8.28 -16.38
CA LEU A 23 -21.09 6.95 -15.80
C LEU A 23 -20.21 6.75 -14.56
N ASN A 24 -19.57 7.82 -14.05
CA ASN A 24 -18.60 7.75 -12.95
C ASN A 24 -17.44 6.76 -13.22
N LEU A 25 -16.96 6.70 -14.46
CA LEU A 25 -15.87 5.83 -14.89
C LEU A 25 -14.54 6.61 -15.07
N ASN A 26 -14.38 7.74 -14.38
CA ASN A 26 -13.17 8.56 -14.50
C ASN A 26 -11.89 7.81 -14.10
N TYR A 27 -11.99 6.89 -13.14
CA TYR A 27 -10.86 6.06 -12.71
C TYR A 27 -10.30 5.16 -13.83
N VAL A 28 -11.09 4.86 -14.88
CA VAL A 28 -10.68 4.01 -16.01
C VAL A 28 -9.46 4.58 -16.74
N LYS A 29 -9.26 5.88 -16.74
CA LYS A 29 -8.04 6.49 -17.31
C LYS A 29 -6.77 5.99 -16.62
N TRP A 30 -6.86 5.64 -15.32
CA TRP A 30 -5.73 5.11 -14.53
C TRP A 30 -5.55 3.61 -14.72
N THR A 31 -6.64 2.84 -14.77
CA THR A 31 -6.57 1.41 -15.06
C THR A 31 -5.99 1.14 -16.46
N ASN A 32 -6.19 2.06 -17.40
CA ASN A 32 -5.63 2.00 -18.75
C ASN A 32 -4.10 2.28 -18.81
N LYS A 33 -3.48 2.68 -17.70
CA LYS A 33 -2.02 2.89 -17.62
C LYS A 33 -1.25 1.60 -17.33
N THR A 34 -1.96 0.55 -16.97
CA THR A 34 -1.41 -0.77 -16.69
C THR A 34 -2.31 -1.86 -17.30
N TYR A 35 -2.09 -3.12 -16.93
CA TYR A 35 -2.92 -4.24 -17.32
C TYR A 35 -3.34 -5.05 -16.10
N THR A 36 -4.29 -5.96 -16.29
CA THR A 36 -4.81 -6.81 -15.22
C THR A 36 -4.25 -8.23 -15.32
N ILE A 37 -4.14 -8.88 -14.18
CA ILE A 37 -3.67 -10.26 -14.01
C ILE A 37 -4.69 -11.03 -13.18
N GLY A 38 -4.75 -12.34 -13.43
CA GLY A 38 -5.61 -13.25 -12.69
C GLY A 38 -7.09 -13.16 -13.07
N ASN A 39 -7.90 -13.99 -12.41
CA ASN A 39 -9.32 -14.14 -12.72
C ASN A 39 -10.18 -12.99 -12.15
N ARG A 40 -9.62 -12.17 -11.27
CA ARG A 40 -10.30 -11.04 -10.62
C ARG A 40 -9.85 -9.68 -11.16
N ASP A 41 -9.19 -9.67 -12.32
CA ASP A 41 -8.71 -8.45 -12.98
C ASP A 41 -7.88 -7.55 -12.04
N MET A 42 -6.94 -8.16 -11.30
CA MET A 42 -6.07 -7.42 -10.39
C MET A 42 -5.08 -6.57 -11.18
N LEU A 43 -5.04 -5.28 -10.92
CA LEU A 43 -4.16 -4.35 -11.61
C LEU A 43 -2.69 -4.63 -11.29
N ARG A 44 -1.85 -4.72 -12.31
CA ARG A 44 -0.40 -4.78 -12.12
C ARG A 44 0.11 -3.43 -11.63
N VAL A 45 0.96 -3.46 -10.63
CA VAL A 45 1.79 -2.33 -10.18
C VAL A 45 3.26 -2.77 -10.12
N ILE A 46 4.15 -1.81 -10.06
CA ILE A 46 5.58 -2.02 -9.87
C ILE A 46 6.04 -1.27 -8.64
N SER A 47 7.02 -1.81 -7.95
CA SER A 47 7.73 -1.11 -6.88
C SER A 47 8.94 -0.35 -7.45
N PRO A 48 9.48 0.63 -6.72
CA PRO A 48 10.85 1.10 -6.98
C PRO A 48 11.85 -0.05 -6.78
N SER A 49 13.01 0.01 -7.46
CA SER A 49 14.08 -0.97 -7.28
C SER A 49 14.99 -0.65 -6.09
N ASN A 50 15.04 0.62 -5.68
CA ASN A 50 15.82 1.07 -4.53
C ASN A 50 15.04 2.11 -3.74
N ILE A 51 15.19 2.07 -2.43
CA ILE A 51 14.61 3.03 -1.50
C ILE A 51 15.62 3.38 -0.41
N ASP A 52 15.46 4.59 0.13
CA ASP A 52 16.16 5.03 1.34
C ASP A 52 15.09 5.68 2.23
N ILE A 53 14.43 4.87 3.07
CA ILE A 53 13.32 5.31 3.92
C ILE A 53 13.72 5.12 5.37
N ASP A 54 13.74 6.19 6.14
CA ASP A 54 14.08 6.21 7.57
C ASP A 54 12.89 6.59 8.47
N TYR A 55 11.85 7.19 7.88
CA TYR A 55 10.66 7.62 8.60
C TYR A 55 9.36 7.33 7.85
N LEU A 56 8.31 6.92 8.58
CA LEU A 56 6.96 6.72 8.05
C LEU A 56 6.00 7.72 8.67
N ALA A 57 5.54 8.67 7.86
CA ALA A 57 4.53 9.64 8.23
C ALA A 57 3.12 9.11 7.94
N LEU A 58 2.20 9.18 8.90
CA LEU A 58 0.80 8.82 8.65
C LEU A 58 0.12 9.84 7.74
N TYR A 59 -0.73 9.37 6.84
CA TYR A 59 -1.49 10.22 5.92
C TYR A 59 -2.24 11.36 6.63
N SER A 60 -2.79 11.13 7.83
CA SER A 60 -3.49 12.16 8.60
C SER A 60 -2.58 13.23 9.20
N LYS A 61 -1.25 13.11 9.04
CA LYS A 61 -0.23 13.98 9.67
C LYS A 61 0.63 14.73 8.64
N PRO A 62 0.06 15.68 7.86
CA PRO A 62 0.82 16.40 6.83
C PRO A 62 2.06 17.14 7.34
N CYS A 63 2.06 17.57 8.61
CA CYS A 63 3.22 18.22 9.24
C CYS A 63 4.44 17.29 9.37
N GLU A 64 4.26 15.97 9.19
CA GLU A 64 5.33 14.98 9.28
C GLU A 64 5.84 14.51 7.90
N TYR A 65 5.22 14.94 6.80
CA TYR A 65 5.58 14.45 5.46
C TYR A 65 7.01 14.75 5.04
N HIS A 66 7.62 15.75 5.67
CA HIS A 66 9.01 16.15 5.45
C HIS A 66 9.82 16.09 6.76
N LYS A 67 9.55 15.09 7.61
CA LYS A 67 10.24 14.89 8.88
C LYS A 67 11.74 14.67 8.69
N THR A 68 12.07 13.91 7.64
CA THR A 68 13.41 13.69 7.11
C THR A 68 13.36 13.84 5.59
N GLU A 69 14.52 13.84 4.93
CA GLU A 69 14.59 13.81 3.46
C GLU A 69 14.07 12.48 2.88
N ASN A 70 14.07 11.43 3.70
CA ASN A 70 13.73 10.07 3.35
C ASN A 70 12.41 9.61 3.97
N THR A 71 11.51 10.56 4.25
CA THR A 71 10.17 10.25 4.78
C THR A 71 9.29 9.62 3.69
N ALA A 72 8.62 8.52 4.03
CA ALA A 72 7.52 7.98 3.24
C ALA A 72 6.17 8.24 3.91
N VAL A 73 5.16 8.61 3.12
CA VAL A 73 3.79 8.74 3.60
C VAL A 73 3.08 7.39 3.52
N CYS A 74 2.43 6.96 4.60
CA CYS A 74 1.73 5.68 4.68
C CYS A 74 0.29 5.85 5.16
N PHE A 75 -0.57 4.86 4.87
CA PHE A 75 -1.99 4.87 5.15
C PHE A 75 -2.38 3.82 6.21
N TYR A 76 -1.48 3.50 7.15
CA TYR A 76 -1.74 2.53 8.22
C TYR A 76 -2.59 3.13 9.36
N GLU A 77 -3.76 3.61 8.95
CA GLU A 77 -4.79 4.22 9.80
C GLU A 77 -6.14 3.60 9.46
N PHE A 78 -7.16 3.85 10.26
CA PHE A 78 -8.52 3.46 9.89
C PHE A 78 -8.99 4.21 8.64
N ASP A 79 -9.80 3.56 7.83
CA ASP A 79 -10.26 4.07 6.52
C ASP A 79 -10.90 5.46 6.64
N ASP A 80 -11.59 5.77 7.75
CA ASP A 80 -12.21 7.08 8.01
C ASP A 80 -11.22 8.26 7.99
N LYS A 81 -9.91 8.01 8.12
CA LYS A 81 -8.85 9.03 8.09
C LYS A 81 -8.42 9.43 6.69
N PHE A 82 -8.53 8.54 5.71
CA PHE A 82 -8.04 8.79 4.35
C PHE A 82 -9.05 8.48 3.25
N ASP A 83 -10.16 7.84 3.58
CA ASP A 83 -11.26 7.55 2.68
C ASP A 83 -12.49 8.44 3.01
N GLY A 84 -13.61 8.22 2.31
CA GLY A 84 -14.83 8.98 2.50
C GLY A 84 -15.06 10.02 1.39
N LYS A 85 -16.06 10.89 1.60
CA LYS A 85 -16.55 11.83 0.56
C LYS A 85 -15.46 12.67 -0.11
N ASN A 86 -14.53 13.17 0.69
CA ASN A 86 -13.41 13.98 0.22
C ASN A 86 -12.09 13.18 0.16
N GLY A 87 -12.15 11.86 0.25
CA GLY A 87 -10.99 10.98 0.17
C GLY A 87 -10.34 10.99 -1.22
N LEU A 88 -9.06 10.66 -1.26
CA LEU A 88 -8.30 10.63 -2.51
C LEU A 88 -8.90 9.66 -3.53
N TRP A 89 -9.36 8.48 -3.07
CA TRP A 89 -10.05 7.53 -3.94
C TRP A 89 -11.28 8.15 -4.60
N ASN A 90 -12.16 8.80 -3.83
CA ASN A 90 -13.36 9.42 -4.37
C ASN A 90 -13.05 10.56 -5.34
N ALA A 91 -12.02 11.36 -5.06
CA ALA A 91 -11.55 12.38 -5.99
C ALA A 91 -11.13 11.77 -7.34
N ILE A 92 -10.41 10.64 -7.31
CA ILE A 92 -10.01 9.91 -8.52
C ILE A 92 -11.23 9.29 -9.22
N TYR A 93 -12.12 8.66 -8.45
CA TYR A 93 -13.30 7.95 -8.95
C TYR A 93 -14.26 8.88 -9.67
N TYR A 94 -14.56 10.03 -9.07
CA TYR A 94 -15.46 11.04 -9.65
C TYR A 94 -14.75 12.02 -10.58
N GLY A 95 -13.42 12.03 -10.62
CA GLY A 95 -12.63 12.99 -11.42
C GLY A 95 -12.79 14.41 -10.91
N ASP A 96 -12.80 14.62 -9.59
CA ASP A 96 -12.87 15.95 -8.97
C ASP A 96 -11.50 16.65 -9.09
N GLU A 97 -11.32 17.36 -10.19
CA GLU A 97 -10.05 18.05 -10.49
C GLU A 97 -9.67 19.09 -9.42
N ARG A 98 -10.65 19.75 -8.77
CA ARG A 98 -10.36 20.70 -7.69
C ARG A 98 -9.71 19.97 -6.50
N LEU A 99 -10.33 18.88 -6.06
CA LEU A 99 -9.85 18.09 -4.93
C LEU A 99 -8.53 17.38 -5.28
N LEU A 100 -8.38 16.86 -6.50
CA LEU A 100 -7.13 16.26 -6.97
C LEU A 100 -5.98 17.28 -6.98
N ASN A 101 -6.23 18.54 -7.34
CA ASN A 101 -5.22 19.59 -7.27
C ASN A 101 -4.86 19.98 -5.83
N GLU A 102 -5.80 19.90 -4.88
CA GLU A 102 -5.52 20.06 -3.44
C GLU A 102 -4.61 18.93 -2.94
N TYR A 103 -4.85 17.68 -3.37
CA TYR A 103 -3.98 16.56 -3.05
C TYR A 103 -2.58 16.70 -3.64
N LYS A 104 -2.44 17.15 -4.90
CA LYS A 104 -1.11 17.41 -5.49
C LYS A 104 -0.34 18.45 -4.69
N LYS A 105 -0.99 19.51 -4.23
CA LYS A 105 -0.36 20.51 -3.36
C LYS A 105 0.06 19.92 -2.02
N ARG A 106 -0.82 19.12 -1.40
CA ARG A 106 -0.57 18.46 -0.12
C ARG A 106 0.62 17.51 -0.18
N PHE A 107 0.80 16.81 -1.30
CA PHE A 107 1.87 15.82 -1.52
C PHE A 107 3.09 16.39 -2.21
N ASN A 108 3.15 17.69 -2.42
CA ASN A 108 4.28 18.32 -3.10
C ASN A 108 5.59 18.02 -2.35
N GLY A 109 6.58 17.53 -3.08
CA GLY A 109 7.89 17.17 -2.53
C GLY A 109 7.94 15.83 -1.78
N VAL A 110 6.83 15.12 -1.60
CA VAL A 110 6.85 13.76 -1.03
C VAL A 110 7.39 12.79 -2.06
N LYS A 111 8.53 12.19 -1.75
CA LYS A 111 9.24 11.26 -2.64
C LYS A 111 8.67 9.84 -2.60
N TYR A 112 8.31 9.36 -1.40
CA TYR A 112 7.90 7.97 -1.18
C TYR A 112 6.50 7.88 -0.60
N PHE A 113 5.73 6.89 -1.07
CA PHE A 113 4.48 6.46 -0.47
C PHE A 113 4.47 4.96 -0.25
N ILE A 114 3.84 4.51 0.83
CA ILE A 114 3.31 3.15 0.95
C ILE A 114 1.88 3.20 0.39
N ALA A 115 1.52 2.25 -0.46
CA ALA A 115 0.17 2.16 -1.03
C ALA A 115 -0.92 2.16 0.05
N PRO A 116 -2.12 2.70 -0.21
CA PRO A 116 -3.23 2.69 0.74
C PRO A 116 -3.55 1.30 1.27
N ASP A 117 -3.88 1.24 2.56
CA ASP A 117 -4.25 0.02 3.29
C ASP A 117 -5.77 0.00 3.53
N TYR A 118 -6.56 -0.08 2.44
CA TYR A 118 -8.01 -0.21 2.57
C TYR A 118 -8.36 -1.52 3.26
N SER A 119 -9.23 -1.44 4.26
CA SER A 119 -9.62 -2.58 5.08
C SER A 119 -10.21 -3.72 4.25
N LEU A 120 -9.74 -4.93 4.49
CA LEU A 120 -10.30 -6.17 3.98
C LEU A 120 -10.99 -6.92 5.11
N CYS A 121 -12.05 -7.65 4.77
CA CYS A 121 -12.88 -8.36 5.74
C CYS A 121 -12.98 -9.84 5.36
N GLY A 122 -12.58 -10.75 6.27
CA GLY A 122 -12.58 -12.19 6.00
C GLY A 122 -13.99 -12.78 5.85
N ASP A 123 -14.98 -12.20 6.52
CA ASP A 123 -16.41 -12.54 6.41
C ASP A 123 -17.17 -11.70 5.35
N GLY A 124 -16.45 -10.78 4.69
CA GLY A 124 -16.98 -9.98 3.60
C GLY A 124 -16.94 -10.70 2.25
N LEU A 125 -17.48 -10.04 1.23
CA LEU A 125 -17.44 -10.57 -0.13
C LEU A 125 -16.02 -10.45 -0.72
N ASP A 126 -15.53 -11.53 -1.32
CA ASP A 126 -14.24 -11.53 -2.04
C ASP A 126 -14.17 -10.45 -3.11
N THR A 127 -15.27 -10.16 -3.77
CA THR A 127 -15.36 -9.09 -4.77
C THR A 127 -15.13 -7.70 -4.16
N THR A 128 -15.60 -7.48 -2.93
CA THR A 128 -15.35 -6.24 -2.19
C THR A 128 -13.89 -6.14 -1.79
N ASN A 129 -13.29 -7.23 -1.29
CA ASN A 129 -11.89 -7.28 -0.94
C ASN A 129 -10.99 -7.04 -2.17
N ALA A 130 -11.26 -7.71 -3.29
CA ALA A 130 -10.54 -7.48 -4.55
C ALA A 130 -10.71 -6.05 -5.06
N TYR A 131 -11.91 -5.46 -4.91
CA TYR A 131 -12.16 -4.06 -5.23
C TYR A 131 -11.31 -3.12 -4.37
N ASN A 132 -11.22 -3.35 -3.05
CA ASN A 132 -10.40 -2.53 -2.15
C ASN A 132 -8.91 -2.59 -2.50
N ILE A 133 -8.39 -3.78 -2.86
CA ILE A 133 -7.02 -3.91 -3.35
C ILE A 133 -6.83 -3.11 -4.65
N ASN A 134 -7.77 -3.21 -5.60
CA ASN A 134 -7.69 -2.45 -6.86
C ASN A 134 -7.81 -0.93 -6.63
N ARG A 135 -8.61 -0.48 -5.65
CA ARG A 135 -8.64 0.95 -5.24
C ARG A 135 -7.24 1.42 -4.83
N ALA A 136 -6.57 0.66 -3.96
CA ALA A 136 -5.21 0.98 -3.51
C ALA A 136 -4.24 1.08 -4.69
N ARG A 137 -4.34 0.17 -5.66
CA ARG A 137 -3.49 0.15 -6.85
C ARG A 137 -3.77 1.32 -7.79
N ILE A 138 -5.03 1.70 -7.97
CA ILE A 138 -5.39 2.89 -8.76
C ILE A 138 -4.86 4.17 -8.11
N VAL A 139 -4.98 4.28 -6.78
CA VAL A 139 -4.40 5.40 -6.03
C VAL A 139 -2.88 5.41 -6.19
N SER A 140 -2.22 4.25 -6.11
CA SER A 140 -0.77 4.14 -6.32
C SER A 140 -0.35 4.62 -7.72
N ILE A 141 -1.08 4.23 -8.76
CA ILE A 141 -0.83 4.68 -10.13
C ILE A 141 -1.00 6.21 -10.23
N TRP A 142 -2.04 6.76 -9.59
CA TRP A 142 -2.26 8.21 -9.54
C TRP A 142 -1.11 8.94 -8.85
N LEU A 143 -0.68 8.47 -7.68
CA LEU A 143 0.46 9.05 -6.94
C LEU A 143 1.75 9.01 -7.77
N THR A 144 2.00 7.90 -8.46
CA THR A 144 3.18 7.77 -9.32
C THR A 144 3.14 8.76 -10.49
N ILE A 145 2.01 8.91 -11.17
CA ILE A 145 1.92 9.71 -12.38
C ILE A 145 1.74 11.21 -12.07
N GLU A 146 0.87 11.53 -11.13
CA GLU A 146 0.46 12.92 -10.88
C GLU A 146 1.29 13.62 -9.81
N CYS A 147 1.90 12.86 -8.89
CA CYS A 147 2.80 13.38 -7.87
C CYS A 147 4.27 13.06 -8.14
N ASN A 148 4.58 12.31 -9.21
CA ASN A 148 5.93 11.83 -9.53
C ASN A 148 6.59 11.10 -8.35
N ALA A 149 5.81 10.33 -7.60
CA ALA A 149 6.23 9.65 -6.40
C ALA A 149 6.61 8.18 -6.65
N LEU A 150 7.50 7.66 -5.82
CA LEU A 150 7.83 6.24 -5.75
C LEU A 150 6.89 5.56 -4.76
N VAL A 151 6.03 4.66 -5.25
CA VAL A 151 5.01 4.00 -4.43
C VAL A 151 5.40 2.55 -4.18
N ILE A 152 5.49 2.18 -2.90
CA ILE A 152 5.76 0.82 -2.45
C ILE A 152 4.42 0.12 -2.27
N PRO A 153 4.15 -1.01 -2.97
CA PRO A 153 2.95 -1.79 -2.79
C PRO A 153 2.81 -2.31 -1.36
N ASN A 154 1.65 -2.12 -0.76
CA ASN A 154 1.32 -2.71 0.52
C ASN A 154 0.71 -4.10 0.33
N ILE A 155 1.09 -5.06 1.17
CA ILE A 155 0.53 -6.40 1.17
C ILE A 155 -0.66 -6.43 2.12
N THR A 156 -1.86 -6.45 1.55
CA THR A 156 -3.13 -6.57 2.28
C THR A 156 -3.72 -7.97 2.14
N TYR A 157 -4.36 -8.46 3.18
CA TYR A 157 -5.00 -9.78 3.21
C TYR A 157 -6.15 -9.77 4.23
N ALA A 158 -7.16 -10.57 3.99
CA ALA A 158 -8.31 -10.74 4.89
C ALA A 158 -8.26 -12.10 5.58
N ASP A 159 -8.06 -13.13 4.79
CA ASP A 159 -7.99 -14.55 5.17
C ASP A 159 -7.15 -15.32 4.14
N GLU A 160 -7.13 -16.66 4.26
CA GLU A 160 -6.38 -17.50 3.32
C GLU A 160 -6.98 -17.52 1.90
N LYS A 161 -8.28 -17.24 1.73
CA LYS A 161 -8.90 -17.15 0.39
C LYS A 161 -8.38 -15.94 -0.37
N SER A 162 -8.04 -14.86 0.33
CA SER A 162 -7.46 -13.67 -0.29
C SER A 162 -6.12 -13.94 -0.97
N PHE A 163 -5.39 -15.03 -0.60
CA PHE A 163 -4.13 -15.42 -1.22
C PHE A 163 -4.27 -15.82 -2.70
N GLU A 164 -5.47 -16.14 -3.16
CA GLU A 164 -5.72 -16.46 -4.56
C GLU A 164 -5.52 -15.25 -5.49
N TYR A 165 -5.65 -14.03 -4.97
CA TYR A 165 -5.66 -12.82 -5.80
C TYR A 165 -4.89 -11.62 -5.23
N ASN A 166 -4.58 -11.56 -3.94
CA ASN A 166 -3.99 -10.37 -3.34
C ASN A 166 -2.57 -10.06 -3.87
N LEU A 167 -1.86 -11.09 -4.32
CA LEU A 167 -0.52 -10.96 -4.88
C LEU A 167 -0.51 -10.88 -6.42
N ASP A 168 -1.64 -11.12 -7.10
CA ASP A 168 -1.72 -10.99 -8.56
C ASP A 168 -1.38 -9.57 -8.97
N GLY A 169 -0.48 -9.41 -9.93
CA GLY A 169 -0.02 -8.10 -10.39
C GLY A 169 1.12 -7.48 -9.57
N LEU A 170 1.68 -8.21 -8.59
CA LEU A 170 2.86 -7.82 -7.83
C LEU A 170 4.11 -8.65 -8.17
N GLU A 171 4.03 -9.56 -9.14
CA GLU A 171 5.08 -10.54 -9.45
C GLU A 171 6.43 -9.91 -9.79
N ASP A 172 6.42 -8.69 -10.31
CA ASP A 172 7.62 -7.94 -10.67
C ASP A 172 8.11 -6.99 -9.59
N CYS A 173 7.44 -6.96 -8.43
CA CYS A 173 7.84 -6.05 -7.35
C CYS A 173 9.10 -6.56 -6.64
N GLU A 174 10.05 -5.65 -6.48
CA GLU A 174 11.31 -5.87 -5.79
C GLU A 174 11.25 -5.44 -4.33
N ILE A 175 10.32 -4.54 -4.00
CA ILE A 175 10.10 -4.00 -2.66
C ILE A 175 8.60 -4.00 -2.37
N VAL A 176 8.20 -4.46 -1.18
CA VAL A 176 6.82 -4.39 -0.70
C VAL A 176 6.77 -3.89 0.75
N ALA A 177 5.59 -3.52 1.21
CA ALA A 177 5.39 -3.09 2.58
C ALA A 177 4.40 -4.01 3.32
N PHE A 178 4.58 -4.09 4.64
CA PHE A 178 3.70 -4.76 5.58
C PHE A 178 3.42 -3.88 6.79
N SER A 179 2.26 -4.02 7.39
CA SER A 179 1.99 -3.52 8.74
C SER A 179 1.93 -4.70 9.71
N VAL A 180 2.62 -4.57 10.86
CA VAL A 180 2.48 -5.48 11.99
C VAL A 180 1.65 -4.87 13.14
N LYS A 181 1.15 -3.65 12.93
CA LYS A 181 0.28 -2.96 13.90
C LYS A 181 -1.01 -3.76 14.08
N GLY A 182 -1.31 -4.13 15.33
CA GLY A 182 -2.48 -4.94 15.67
C GLY A 182 -2.24 -6.45 15.60
N SER A 183 -1.32 -6.94 14.77
CA SER A 183 -1.12 -8.39 14.59
C SER A 183 -0.20 -9.02 15.63
N MET A 184 0.72 -8.26 16.25
CA MET A 184 1.73 -8.84 17.14
C MET A 184 1.16 -9.42 18.45
N ASN A 185 0.03 -8.93 18.91
CA ASN A 185 -0.61 -9.33 20.16
C ASN A 185 -1.80 -10.29 19.95
N ASP A 186 -2.09 -10.65 18.72
CA ASP A 186 -3.17 -11.56 18.35
C ASP A 186 -2.59 -12.76 17.62
N TYR A 187 -2.74 -13.95 18.22
CA TYR A 187 -2.17 -15.18 17.68
C TYR A 187 -2.70 -15.54 16.29
N GLN A 188 -3.99 -15.32 16.05
CA GLN A 188 -4.62 -15.64 14.76
C GLN A 188 -4.11 -14.67 13.67
N GLN A 189 -4.08 -13.38 13.98
CA GLN A 189 -3.54 -12.37 13.07
C GLN A 189 -2.05 -12.56 12.79
N LEU A 190 -1.27 -12.91 13.81
CA LEU A 190 0.17 -13.21 13.64
C LEU A 190 0.38 -14.46 12.76
N THR A 191 -0.45 -15.48 12.95
CA THR A 191 -0.39 -16.70 12.13
C THR A 191 -0.72 -16.40 10.68
N LEU A 192 -1.76 -15.62 10.43
CA LEU A 192 -2.18 -15.21 9.09
C LEU A 192 -1.08 -14.35 8.43
N LEU A 193 -0.48 -13.41 9.16
CA LEU A 193 0.64 -12.61 8.67
C LEU A 193 1.82 -13.49 8.24
N LYS A 194 2.20 -14.49 9.04
CA LYS A 194 3.29 -15.41 8.69
C LYS A 194 2.96 -16.25 7.45
N LYS A 195 1.72 -16.71 7.31
CA LYS A 195 1.24 -17.42 6.10
C LYS A 195 1.31 -16.50 4.88
N THR A 196 0.85 -15.25 5.02
CA THR A 196 0.93 -14.25 3.95
C THR A 196 2.38 -14.00 3.54
N LEU A 197 3.28 -13.82 4.50
CA LEU A 197 4.71 -13.66 4.24
C LEU A 197 5.28 -14.85 3.46
N TYR A 198 4.92 -16.07 3.84
CA TYR A 198 5.34 -17.28 3.13
C TYR A 198 4.87 -17.24 1.65
N MET A 199 3.61 -16.85 1.40
CA MET A 199 3.07 -16.73 0.04
C MET A 199 3.77 -15.64 -0.77
N VAL A 200 4.07 -14.49 -0.15
CA VAL A 200 4.85 -13.41 -0.76
C VAL A 200 6.23 -13.92 -1.20
N LEU A 201 6.97 -14.58 -0.30
CA LEU A 201 8.30 -15.13 -0.59
C LEU A 201 8.30 -16.27 -1.62
N LYS A 202 7.16 -16.92 -1.84
CA LYS A 202 6.97 -17.94 -2.86
C LYS A 202 6.67 -17.34 -4.23
N ARG A 203 5.90 -16.25 -4.28
CA ARG A 203 5.37 -15.68 -5.53
C ARG A 203 6.21 -14.53 -6.10
N LEU A 204 6.83 -13.71 -5.24
CA LEU A 204 7.59 -12.54 -5.65
C LEU A 204 9.08 -12.88 -5.75
N ALA A 205 9.48 -13.46 -6.89
CA ALA A 205 10.86 -13.95 -7.08
C ALA A 205 11.93 -12.85 -7.11
N LYS A 206 11.55 -11.59 -7.39
CA LYS A 206 12.45 -10.43 -7.44
C LYS A 206 12.54 -9.68 -6.11
N LEU A 207 11.74 -10.08 -5.12
CA LEU A 207 11.68 -9.39 -3.84
C LEU A 207 13.02 -9.45 -3.10
N HIS A 208 13.53 -8.29 -2.72
CA HIS A 208 14.77 -8.18 -1.94
C HIS A 208 14.63 -7.29 -0.70
N THR A 209 13.54 -6.51 -0.57
CA THR A 209 13.32 -5.63 0.58
C THR A 209 11.85 -5.61 1.01
N ILE A 210 11.63 -5.65 2.31
CA ILE A 210 10.30 -5.47 2.93
C ILE A 210 10.38 -4.28 3.88
N VAL A 211 9.50 -3.30 3.66
CA VAL A 211 9.31 -2.16 4.57
C VAL A 211 8.22 -2.53 5.58
N VAL A 212 8.52 -2.42 6.87
CA VAL A 212 7.60 -2.83 7.94
C VAL A 212 7.15 -1.64 8.76
N TYR A 213 5.85 -1.35 8.77
CA TYR A 213 5.27 -0.41 9.71
C TYR A 213 5.05 -1.11 11.06
N SER A 214 5.72 -0.61 12.09
CA SER A 214 5.61 -1.11 13.44
C SER A 214 5.55 0.04 14.44
N VAL A 215 4.72 -0.12 15.47
CA VAL A 215 4.65 0.78 16.62
C VAL A 215 5.35 0.17 17.86
N SER A 216 5.94 -1.02 17.72
CA SER A 216 6.73 -1.68 18.75
C SER A 216 8.01 -0.92 19.04
N ILE A 217 8.38 -0.82 20.30
CA ILE A 217 9.67 -0.30 20.75
C ILE A 217 10.80 -1.33 20.56
N ASP A 218 10.44 -2.59 20.45
CA ASP A 218 11.36 -3.73 20.33
C ASP A 218 11.39 -4.19 18.87
N ASN A 219 12.38 -3.74 18.13
CA ASN A 219 12.60 -4.18 16.75
C ASN A 219 12.98 -5.66 16.66
N GLY A 220 13.60 -6.24 17.69
CA GLY A 220 13.96 -7.66 17.71
C GLY A 220 12.74 -8.55 17.55
N LYS A 221 11.66 -8.26 18.31
CA LYS A 221 10.38 -8.98 18.17
C LYS A 221 9.76 -8.83 16.78
N VAL A 222 9.95 -7.69 16.14
CA VAL A 222 9.47 -7.49 14.77
C VAL A 222 10.31 -8.33 13.80
N LEU A 223 11.64 -8.31 13.92
CA LEU A 223 12.54 -9.11 13.08
C LEU A 223 12.29 -10.60 13.22
N ASP A 224 11.92 -11.09 14.42
CA ASP A 224 11.57 -12.49 14.67
C ASP A 224 10.37 -12.96 13.82
N ILE A 225 9.43 -12.07 13.51
CA ILE A 225 8.31 -12.39 12.62
C ILE A 225 8.82 -12.64 11.18
N PHE A 226 9.84 -11.92 10.76
CA PHE A 226 10.40 -11.95 9.41
C PHE A 226 11.66 -12.83 9.28
N GLN A 227 12.03 -13.61 10.29
CA GLN A 227 13.25 -14.47 10.26
C GLN A 227 13.36 -15.31 9.00
N PHE A 228 12.24 -15.87 8.53
CA PHE A 228 12.24 -16.68 7.31
C PHE A 228 12.57 -15.89 6.04
N ALA A 229 12.17 -14.63 5.98
CA ALA A 229 12.53 -13.72 4.89
C ALA A 229 14.02 -13.34 5.00
N ILE A 230 14.50 -13.02 6.20
CA ILE A 230 15.91 -12.69 6.46
C ILE A 230 16.81 -13.86 6.06
N ALA A 231 16.44 -15.10 6.42
CA ALA A 231 17.17 -16.31 6.04
C ALA A 231 17.25 -16.52 4.51
N LYS A 232 16.35 -15.92 3.74
CA LYS A 232 16.36 -15.90 2.26
C LYS A 232 17.10 -14.69 1.68
N GLY A 233 17.78 -13.88 2.50
CA GLY A 233 18.51 -12.70 2.05
C GLY A 233 17.65 -11.46 1.84
N ILE A 234 16.39 -11.44 2.30
CA ILE A 234 15.52 -10.28 2.19
C ILE A 234 15.86 -9.26 3.27
N THR A 235 16.08 -8.02 2.88
CA THR A 235 16.29 -6.90 3.81
C THR A 235 14.97 -6.48 4.46
N ILE A 236 14.95 -6.35 5.79
CA ILE A 236 13.79 -5.85 6.54
C ILE A 236 14.10 -4.45 7.03
N LEU A 237 13.37 -3.46 6.50
CA LEU A 237 13.45 -2.07 6.96
C LEU A 237 12.30 -1.80 7.94
N ILE A 238 12.62 -1.28 9.12
CA ILE A 238 11.65 -0.88 10.15
C ILE A 238 11.84 0.61 10.46
N PRO A 239 11.37 1.50 9.57
CA PRO A 239 11.56 2.94 9.77
C PRO A 239 10.86 3.44 11.03
N ASP A 240 11.32 4.57 11.56
CA ASP A 240 10.67 5.21 12.68
C ASP A 240 9.34 5.86 12.26
N ASN A 241 8.48 6.09 13.24
CA ASN A 241 7.21 6.79 13.06
C ASN A 241 6.77 7.44 14.37
N LEU A 242 5.83 8.39 14.29
CA LEU A 242 5.37 9.16 15.45
C LEU A 242 4.90 8.26 16.59
N LEU A 243 4.13 7.21 16.31
CA LEU A 243 3.57 6.34 17.34
C LEU A 243 4.66 5.51 18.03
N LYS A 244 5.63 5.01 17.28
CA LYS A 244 6.79 4.29 17.83
C LYS A 244 7.62 5.20 18.73
N ILE A 245 7.94 6.41 18.28
CA ILE A 245 8.69 7.42 19.06
C ILE A 245 7.94 7.76 20.35
N ARG A 246 6.61 7.97 20.29
CA ARG A 246 5.79 8.20 21.49
C ARG A 246 5.82 7.01 22.45
N ASN A 247 5.75 5.78 21.94
CA ASN A 247 5.81 4.58 22.78
C ASN A 247 7.16 4.44 23.47
N ILE A 248 8.27 4.78 22.79
CA ILE A 248 9.61 4.82 23.39
C ILE A 248 9.64 5.85 24.52
N ALA A 249 9.16 7.07 24.29
CA ALA A 249 9.13 8.13 25.28
C ALA A 249 8.28 7.76 26.52
N LEU A 250 7.15 7.10 26.33
CA LEU A 250 6.27 6.64 27.41
C LEU A 250 6.85 5.42 28.17
N GLY A 251 7.56 4.53 27.48
CA GLY A 251 8.24 3.38 28.09
C GLY A 251 9.43 3.79 28.93
N GLY A 252 10.20 4.82 28.51
CA GLY A 252 11.30 5.38 29.27
C GLY A 252 10.89 5.99 30.61
N ASN A 253 9.69 6.58 30.68
CA ASN A 253 9.15 7.16 31.91
C ASN A 253 8.68 6.12 32.96
N LYS A 254 8.45 4.85 32.57
CA LYS A 254 8.08 3.78 33.50
C LYS A 254 9.29 3.20 34.24
N ASN A 255 10.48 3.32 33.68
CA ASN A 255 11.73 2.81 34.28
C ASN A 255 12.44 3.87 35.17
N GLY A 256 11.90 5.08 35.26
CA GLY A 256 12.48 6.18 36.07
C GLY A 256 11.79 6.41 37.42
N LYS A 257 10.91 5.51 37.86
CA LYS A 257 10.33 5.51 39.23
C LYS A 257 10.70 4.20 39.90
N ILE A 258 11.87 4.13 40.47
CA ILE A 258 12.27 3.29 41.60
C ILE A 258 12.72 4.23 42.72
#